data_c343b15342fcdf400b0aadaa0a0d7f72
#
_entry.id   c343b15342fcdf400b0aadaa0a0d7f72
#
_cell.length_a   1.000
_cell.length_b   1.000
_cell.length_c   1.000
_cell.angle_alpha   90.00
_cell.angle_beta   90.00
_cell.angle_gamma   90.00
#
_symmetry.space_group_name_H-M   'P 1'
#
loop_
_entity.id
_entity.type
_entity.pdbx_description
1 polymer ?
#
loop_
_entity_poly.entity_id
_entity_poly.type
_entity_poly.pdbx_seq_one_letter_code
_entity_poly.pdbx_strand_id
1 'polypeptide(L)'
;MESTLTDLLLGMVFSGIGMAITLPIVWLSFSETVTLNIRGFSAINFLVVLGVLFVYFTAADISSTVSFVICIIVAFFFHLGRVTEFLQREDKRFRILFLSMGYTKNEYVTTYLFRKSLHRNVASFLMGWGLFSFSLTLSRITAHFEFERIFSGVLLILLGLTSALLERKN
;
A
#
# COMPACT_ATOMS: atom_id res chain seq x y z
N MET A 1 25.96 -7.07 -8.43
CA MET A 1 25.69 -5.64 -8.12
C MET A 1 24.67 -5.01 -9.07
N GLU A 2 24.75 -5.22 -10.37
CA GLU A 2 23.77 -4.65 -11.34
C GLU A 2 22.33 -5.12 -11.10
N SER A 3 22.13 -6.40 -10.75
CA SER A 3 20.79 -6.95 -10.52
C SER A 3 20.09 -6.35 -9.29
N THR A 4 20.82 -6.11 -8.20
CA THR A 4 20.27 -5.47 -7.00
C THR A 4 19.92 -4.00 -7.22
N LEU A 5 20.70 -3.29 -8.02
CA LEU A 5 20.37 -1.90 -8.38
C LEU A 5 19.09 -1.84 -9.24
N THR A 6 18.95 -2.79 -10.16
CA THR A 6 17.73 -2.90 -10.98
C THR A 6 16.50 -3.19 -10.10
N ASP A 7 16.60 -4.08 -9.11
CA ASP A 7 15.51 -4.39 -8.19
C ASP A 7 15.13 -3.18 -7.33
N LEU A 8 16.11 -2.38 -6.89
CA LEU A 8 15.87 -1.14 -6.17
C LEU A 8 15.13 -0.12 -7.04
N LEU A 9 15.55 0.06 -8.30
CA LEU A 9 14.89 0.99 -9.23
C LEU A 9 13.47 0.53 -9.57
N LEU A 10 13.26 -0.75 -9.85
CA LEU A 10 11.92 -1.30 -10.12
C LEU A 10 11.00 -1.16 -8.91
N GLY A 11 11.48 -1.45 -7.71
CA GLY A 11 10.72 -1.25 -6.48
C GLY A 11 10.30 0.20 -6.28
N MET A 12 11.18 1.16 -6.58
CA MET A 12 10.87 2.59 -6.56
C MET A 12 9.77 2.95 -7.57
N VAL A 13 9.85 2.43 -8.79
CA VAL A 13 8.86 2.66 -9.85
C VAL A 13 7.49 2.10 -9.44
N PHE A 14 7.42 0.85 -8.94
CA PHE A 14 6.16 0.25 -8.51
C PHE A 14 5.51 1.03 -7.37
N SER A 15 6.28 1.35 -6.34
CA SER A 15 5.80 2.15 -5.21
C SER A 15 5.37 3.55 -5.65
N GLY A 16 6.14 4.20 -6.53
CA GLY A 16 5.84 5.54 -7.06
C GLY A 16 4.55 5.58 -7.86
N ILE A 17 4.37 4.66 -8.80
CA ILE A 17 3.14 4.59 -9.61
C ILE A 17 1.94 4.23 -8.73
N GLY A 18 2.07 3.23 -7.84
CA GLY A 18 1.02 2.85 -6.90
C GLY A 18 0.57 4.02 -6.03
N MET A 19 1.51 4.80 -5.52
CA MET A 19 1.24 6.00 -4.73
C MET A 19 0.59 7.11 -5.55
N ALA A 20 1.07 7.35 -6.78
CA ALA A 20 0.54 8.36 -7.68
C ALA A 20 -0.93 8.09 -8.06
N ILE A 21 -1.33 6.82 -8.16
CA ILE A 21 -2.72 6.43 -8.40
C ILE A 21 -3.55 6.55 -7.10
N THR A 22 -2.96 6.19 -5.95
CA THR A 22 -3.65 6.19 -4.66
C THR A 22 -4.07 7.59 -4.21
N LEU A 23 -3.19 8.58 -4.32
CA LEU A 23 -3.44 9.92 -3.78
C LEU A 23 -4.68 10.61 -4.39
N PRO A 24 -4.89 10.65 -5.72
CA PRO A 24 -6.10 11.21 -6.31
C PRO A 24 -7.37 10.49 -5.89
N ILE A 25 -7.35 9.15 -5.83
CA ILE A 25 -8.52 8.34 -5.45
C ILE A 25 -8.92 8.62 -4.00
N VAL A 26 -7.94 8.68 -3.12
CA VAL A 26 -8.16 9.01 -1.70
C VAL A 26 -8.69 10.44 -1.56
N TRP A 27 -8.11 11.40 -2.29
CA TRP A 27 -8.59 12.78 -2.30
C TRP A 27 -10.06 12.88 -2.73
N LEU A 28 -10.44 12.26 -3.84
CA LEU A 28 -11.82 12.21 -4.34
C LEU A 28 -12.78 11.59 -3.32
N SER A 29 -12.35 10.55 -2.63
CA SER A 29 -13.15 9.86 -1.60
C SER A 29 -13.42 10.74 -0.37
N PHE A 30 -12.43 11.49 0.10
CA PHE A 30 -12.60 12.36 1.28
C PHE A 30 -13.28 13.70 0.96
N SER A 31 -13.19 14.18 -0.30
CA SER A 31 -13.96 15.34 -0.78
C SER A 31 -15.44 15.03 -1.06
N GLU A 32 -15.86 13.77 -0.89
CA GLU A 32 -17.22 13.27 -1.15
C GLU A 32 -17.69 13.34 -2.61
N THR A 33 -16.78 13.50 -3.54
CA THR A 33 -17.10 13.38 -4.97
C THR A 33 -17.38 11.93 -5.37
N VAL A 34 -16.80 10.96 -4.61
CA VAL A 34 -17.02 9.52 -4.82
C VAL A 34 -17.18 8.82 -3.47
N THR A 35 -18.29 8.13 -3.26
CA THR A 35 -18.55 7.34 -2.04
C THR A 35 -17.86 5.97 -2.14
N LEU A 36 -16.56 5.92 -1.86
CA LEU A 36 -15.83 4.66 -1.78
C LEU A 36 -15.84 4.13 -0.34
N ASN A 37 -16.30 2.87 -0.16
CA ASN A 37 -16.17 2.20 1.13
C ASN A 37 -14.74 1.67 1.31
N ILE A 38 -13.84 2.54 1.73
CA ILE A 38 -12.41 2.25 1.82
C ILE A 38 -12.03 1.48 3.11
N ARG A 39 -13.01 1.22 3.99
CA ARG A 39 -12.74 0.59 5.31
C ARG A 39 -12.19 -0.83 5.24
N GLY A 40 -12.40 -1.53 4.13
CA GLY A 40 -11.93 -2.92 3.94
C GLY A 40 -10.43 -3.04 3.67
N PHE A 41 -9.81 -2.00 3.14
CA PHE A 41 -8.43 -2.05 2.66
C PHE A 41 -7.37 -2.02 3.76
N SER A 42 -7.73 -1.69 5.01
CA SER A 42 -6.81 -1.78 6.16
C SER A 42 -6.30 -3.20 6.44
N ALA A 43 -6.98 -4.24 5.91
CA ALA A 43 -6.52 -5.62 6.00
C ALA A 43 -5.28 -5.90 5.12
N ILE A 44 -5.00 -5.05 4.12
CA ILE A 44 -3.86 -5.18 3.23
C ILE A 44 -2.65 -4.51 3.89
N ASN A 45 -2.06 -5.24 4.85
CA ASN A 45 -0.88 -4.79 5.55
C ASN A 45 0.42 -5.28 4.88
N PHE A 46 1.56 -4.88 5.42
CA PHE A 46 2.89 -5.26 4.94
C PHE A 46 3.09 -6.77 4.77
N LEU A 47 2.63 -7.58 5.73
CA LEU A 47 2.80 -9.04 5.70
C LEU A 47 1.96 -9.69 4.59
N VAL A 48 0.72 -9.24 4.41
CA VAL A 48 -0.15 -9.74 3.33
C VAL A 48 0.49 -9.46 1.97
N VAL A 49 0.96 -8.23 1.76
CA VAL A 49 1.57 -7.85 0.47
C VAL A 49 2.85 -8.62 0.20
N LEU A 50 3.72 -8.76 1.21
CA LEU A 50 4.94 -9.55 1.10
C LEU A 50 4.64 -11.01 0.74
N GLY A 51 3.66 -11.61 1.43
CA GLY A 51 3.23 -12.99 1.16
C GLY A 51 2.67 -13.17 -0.25
N VAL A 52 1.82 -12.24 -0.70
CA VAL A 52 1.27 -12.26 -2.08
C VAL A 52 2.38 -12.18 -3.11
N LEU A 53 3.35 -11.28 -2.94
CA LEU A 53 4.48 -11.14 -3.86
C LEU A 53 5.34 -12.40 -3.87
N PHE A 54 5.56 -13.05 -2.72
CA PHE A 54 6.31 -14.30 -2.64
C PHE A 54 5.64 -15.43 -3.42
N VAL A 55 4.33 -15.63 -3.21
CA VAL A 55 3.57 -16.64 -3.95
C VAL A 55 3.57 -16.32 -5.45
N TYR A 56 3.32 -15.05 -5.79
CA TYR A 56 3.24 -14.60 -7.18
C TYR A 56 4.55 -14.81 -7.93
N PHE A 57 5.68 -14.37 -7.39
CA PHE A 57 6.99 -14.50 -8.05
C PHE A 57 7.54 -15.94 -8.08
N THR A 58 6.88 -16.92 -7.45
CA THR A 58 7.20 -18.32 -7.62
C THR A 58 6.66 -18.86 -8.95
N ALA A 59 5.48 -18.38 -9.36
CA ALA A 59 4.79 -18.87 -10.55
C ALA A 59 4.98 -17.96 -11.78
N ALA A 60 5.43 -16.72 -11.62
CA ALA A 60 5.43 -15.71 -12.67
C ALA A 60 6.84 -15.21 -13.00
N ASP A 61 7.11 -15.04 -14.29
CA ASP A 61 8.32 -14.33 -14.73
C ASP A 61 8.21 -12.84 -14.43
N ILE A 62 9.19 -12.33 -13.69
CA ILE A 62 9.28 -10.91 -13.28
C ILE A 62 9.42 -9.97 -14.50
N SER A 63 9.97 -10.46 -15.60
CA SER A 63 10.21 -9.67 -16.82
C SER A 63 8.94 -9.45 -17.66
N SER A 64 7.84 -10.14 -17.37
CA SER A 64 6.61 -10.06 -18.17
C SER A 64 5.85 -8.74 -17.91
N THR A 65 5.22 -8.19 -18.95
CA THR A 65 4.34 -7.02 -18.83
C THR A 65 3.20 -7.25 -17.84
N VAL A 66 2.70 -8.48 -17.77
CA VAL A 66 1.64 -8.86 -16.81
C VAL A 66 2.14 -8.72 -15.38
N SER A 67 3.36 -9.18 -15.09
CA SER A 67 3.98 -9.03 -13.76
C SER A 67 4.13 -7.57 -13.35
N PHE A 68 4.51 -6.71 -14.30
CA PHE A 68 4.60 -5.28 -14.07
C PHE A 68 3.26 -4.67 -13.64
N VAL A 69 2.19 -4.98 -14.37
CA VAL A 69 0.83 -4.50 -14.04
C VAL A 69 0.36 -5.01 -12.68
N ILE A 70 0.58 -6.30 -12.38
CA ILE A 70 0.19 -6.89 -11.09
C ILE A 70 0.95 -6.21 -9.94
N CYS A 71 2.24 -5.97 -10.07
CA CYS A 71 3.02 -5.25 -9.06
C CYS A 71 2.47 -3.84 -8.79
N ILE A 72 2.05 -3.12 -9.84
CA ILE A 72 1.41 -1.80 -9.70
C ILE A 72 0.08 -1.91 -8.94
N ILE A 73 -0.75 -2.89 -9.27
CA ILE A 73 -2.03 -3.13 -8.59
C ILE A 73 -1.80 -3.44 -7.10
N VAL A 74 -0.85 -4.31 -6.80
CA VAL A 74 -0.49 -4.64 -5.41
C VAL A 74 0.05 -3.40 -4.67
N ALA A 75 0.89 -2.59 -5.32
CA ALA A 75 1.40 -1.34 -4.75
C ALA A 75 0.28 -0.34 -4.48
N PHE A 76 -0.65 -0.19 -5.41
CA PHE A 76 -1.84 0.64 -5.25
C PHE A 76 -2.64 0.25 -3.99
N PHE A 77 -3.00 -1.03 -3.85
CA PHE A 77 -3.75 -1.50 -2.68
C PHE A 77 -2.97 -1.35 -1.37
N PHE A 78 -1.66 -1.58 -1.40
CA PHE A 78 -0.80 -1.36 -0.23
C PHE A 78 -0.85 0.09 0.24
N HIS A 79 -0.65 1.05 -0.66
CA HIS A 79 -0.70 2.47 -0.33
C HIS A 79 -2.11 2.92 0.06
N LEU A 80 -3.13 2.41 -0.63
CA LEU A 80 -4.52 2.70 -0.33
C LEU A 80 -4.86 2.32 1.13
N GLY A 81 -4.50 1.11 1.57
CA GLY A 81 -4.73 0.67 2.95
C GLY A 81 -4.06 1.57 3.98
N ARG A 82 -2.78 1.89 3.77
CA ARG A 82 -1.98 2.69 4.72
C ARG A 82 -2.40 4.16 4.80
N VAL A 83 -2.67 4.78 3.65
CA VAL A 83 -3.03 6.21 3.58
C VAL A 83 -4.44 6.42 4.13
N THR A 84 -5.39 5.56 3.75
CA THR A 84 -6.79 5.71 4.16
C THR A 84 -6.99 5.48 5.65
N GLU A 85 -6.29 4.54 6.26
CA GLU A 85 -6.38 4.28 7.70
C GLU A 85 -6.01 5.53 8.51
N PHE A 86 -4.90 6.18 8.17
CA PHE A 86 -4.49 7.41 8.83
C PHE A 86 -5.48 8.54 8.62
N LEU A 87 -5.90 8.77 7.38
CA LEU A 87 -6.81 9.86 7.04
C LEU A 87 -8.18 9.68 7.69
N GLN A 88 -8.70 8.47 7.79
CA GLN A 88 -9.98 8.20 8.48
C GLN A 88 -9.92 8.52 9.98
N ARG A 89 -8.78 8.26 10.65
CA ARG A 89 -8.60 8.60 12.07
C ARG A 89 -8.60 10.12 12.27
N GLU A 90 -7.89 10.85 11.41
CA GLU A 90 -7.82 12.31 11.47
C GLU A 90 -9.15 12.94 11.07
N ASP A 91 -9.82 12.46 10.04
CA ASP A 91 -11.12 12.95 9.57
C ASP A 91 -12.18 12.87 10.68
N LYS A 92 -12.28 11.73 11.37
CA LYS A 92 -13.23 11.57 12.50
C LYS A 92 -13.01 12.59 13.62
N ARG A 93 -11.76 13.02 13.85
CA ARG A 93 -11.40 13.92 14.94
C ARG A 93 -11.69 15.38 14.62
N PHE A 94 -11.40 15.81 13.39
CA PHE A 94 -11.29 17.21 13.05
C PHE A 94 -12.32 17.72 12.06
N ARG A 95 -12.99 16.83 11.31
CA ARG A 95 -13.95 17.21 10.27
C ARG A 95 -15.05 18.14 10.79
N ILE A 96 -15.71 17.76 11.89
CA ILE A 96 -16.81 18.55 12.46
C ILE A 96 -16.31 19.93 12.89
N LEU A 97 -15.13 20.01 13.51
CA LEU A 97 -14.53 21.27 13.95
C LEU A 97 -14.30 22.21 12.77
N PHE A 98 -13.66 21.75 11.70
CA PHE A 98 -13.37 22.61 10.54
C PHE A 98 -14.64 23.04 9.80
N LEU A 99 -15.63 22.15 9.66
CA LEU A 99 -16.91 22.51 9.06
C LEU A 99 -17.69 23.52 9.90
N SER A 100 -17.63 23.45 11.24
CA SER A 100 -18.24 24.45 12.13
C SER A 100 -17.55 25.81 12.09
N MET A 101 -16.28 25.86 11.67
CA MET A 101 -15.52 27.09 11.42
C MET A 101 -15.79 27.69 10.03
N GLY A 102 -16.68 27.11 9.24
CA GLY A 102 -17.08 27.62 7.92
C GLY A 102 -16.25 27.11 6.74
N TYR A 103 -15.32 26.14 6.96
CA TYR A 103 -14.59 25.52 5.85
C TYR A 103 -15.52 24.63 5.04
N THR A 104 -15.38 24.67 3.71
CA THR A 104 -15.98 23.67 2.83
C THR A 104 -15.25 22.34 2.98
N LYS A 105 -15.92 21.23 2.63
CA LYS A 105 -15.28 19.90 2.69
C LYS A 105 -13.99 19.81 1.88
N ASN A 106 -14.00 20.42 0.70
CA ASN A 106 -12.84 20.43 -0.20
C ASN A 106 -11.67 21.24 0.37
N GLU A 107 -11.95 22.42 0.95
CA GLU A 107 -10.95 23.21 1.64
C GLU A 107 -10.36 22.49 2.84
N TYR A 108 -11.20 21.81 3.64
CA TYR A 108 -10.73 20.98 4.75
C TYR A 108 -9.79 19.88 4.29
N VAL A 109 -10.16 19.14 3.24
CA VAL A 109 -9.34 18.04 2.70
C VAL A 109 -8.01 18.56 2.18
N THR A 110 -8.01 19.63 1.38
CA THR A 110 -6.79 20.16 0.74
C THR A 110 -5.87 20.87 1.74
N THR A 111 -6.43 21.73 2.60
CA THR A 111 -5.64 22.61 3.47
C THR A 111 -5.14 21.91 4.72
N TYR A 112 -5.96 21.03 5.29
CA TYR A 112 -5.63 20.38 6.55
C TYR A 112 -5.25 18.91 6.37
N LEU A 113 -6.17 18.09 5.86
CA LEU A 113 -6.05 16.62 5.88
C LEU A 113 -4.84 16.13 5.08
N PHE A 114 -4.69 16.59 3.84
CA PHE A 114 -3.56 16.22 2.98
C PHE A 114 -2.24 16.79 3.46
N ARG A 115 -2.22 18.03 3.93
CA ARG A 115 -1.01 18.66 4.45
C ARG A 115 -0.49 17.93 5.69
N LYS A 116 -1.40 17.54 6.58
CA LYS A 116 -1.05 16.76 7.79
C LYS A 116 -0.57 15.34 7.46
N SER A 117 -1.08 14.75 6.40
CA SER A 117 -0.71 13.38 5.98
C SER A 117 0.61 13.29 5.20
N LEU A 118 1.24 14.41 4.82
CA LEU A 118 2.36 14.42 3.89
C LEU A 118 3.53 13.54 4.35
N HIS A 119 3.94 13.65 5.62
CA HIS A 119 5.01 12.80 6.16
C HIS A 119 4.61 11.32 6.19
N ARG A 120 3.32 11.00 6.39
CA ARG A 120 2.79 9.65 6.36
C ARG A 120 2.78 9.08 4.95
N ASN A 121 2.48 9.92 3.96
CA ASN A 121 2.52 9.55 2.55
C ASN A 121 3.95 9.24 2.12
N VAL A 122 4.93 10.08 2.51
CA VAL A 122 6.36 9.82 2.26
C VAL A 122 6.80 8.53 2.95
N ALA A 123 6.42 8.30 4.20
CA ALA A 123 6.72 7.06 4.90
C ALA A 123 6.09 5.83 4.24
N SER A 124 4.85 5.95 3.71
CA SER A 124 4.21 4.88 2.95
C SER A 124 4.95 4.57 1.66
N PHE A 125 5.40 5.61 0.93
CA PHE A 125 6.20 5.46 -0.28
C PHE A 125 7.52 4.74 0.00
N LEU A 126 8.29 5.19 0.99
CA LEU A 126 9.57 4.57 1.36
C LEU A 126 9.41 3.11 1.79
N MET A 127 8.34 2.82 2.55
CA MET A 127 8.05 1.47 2.99
C MET A 127 7.63 0.57 1.83
N GLY A 128 6.82 1.08 0.89
CA GLY A 128 6.49 0.38 -0.35
C GLY A 128 7.74 0.13 -1.21
N TRP A 129 8.58 1.14 -1.38
CA TRP A 129 9.84 0.99 -2.10
C TRP A 129 10.71 -0.13 -1.50
N GLY A 130 10.95 -0.11 -0.19
CA GLY A 130 11.71 -1.16 0.49
C GLY A 130 11.06 -2.55 0.34
N LEU A 131 9.74 -2.63 0.50
CA LEU A 131 8.99 -3.88 0.36
C LEU A 131 9.13 -4.52 -1.03
N PHE A 132 8.89 -3.73 -2.09
CA PHE A 132 8.99 -4.25 -3.46
C PHE A 132 10.43 -4.61 -3.82
N SER A 133 11.40 -3.76 -3.49
CA SER A 133 12.82 -4.03 -3.72
C SER A 133 13.28 -5.30 -3.01
N PHE A 134 12.91 -5.45 -1.74
CA PHE A 134 13.22 -6.65 -0.96
C PHE A 134 12.58 -7.90 -1.55
N SER A 135 11.31 -7.84 -1.92
CA SER A 135 10.58 -8.98 -2.53
C SER A 135 11.21 -9.42 -3.85
N LEU A 136 11.61 -8.48 -4.71
CA LEU A 136 12.28 -8.76 -5.98
C LEU A 136 13.64 -9.42 -5.76
N THR A 137 14.47 -8.85 -4.90
CA THR A 137 15.80 -9.38 -4.60
C THR A 137 15.71 -10.77 -3.96
N LEU A 138 14.82 -10.94 -2.98
CA LEU A 138 14.66 -12.21 -2.29
C LEU A 138 14.11 -13.30 -3.21
N SER A 139 13.13 -12.95 -4.08
CA SER A 139 12.61 -13.85 -5.11
C SER A 139 13.71 -14.40 -6.03
N ARG A 140 14.66 -13.55 -6.40
CA ARG A 140 15.80 -13.93 -7.25
C ARG A 140 16.78 -14.87 -6.54
N ILE A 141 17.09 -14.56 -5.27
CA ILE A 141 18.01 -15.37 -4.46
C ILE A 141 17.41 -16.75 -4.14
N THR A 142 16.12 -16.82 -3.88
CA THR A 142 15.41 -18.06 -3.50
C THR A 142 14.76 -18.79 -4.67
N ALA A 143 15.17 -18.52 -5.91
CA ALA A 143 14.55 -19.09 -7.11
C ALA A 143 14.51 -20.64 -7.12
N HIS A 144 15.47 -21.29 -6.44
CA HIS A 144 15.55 -22.76 -6.37
C HIS A 144 14.69 -23.40 -5.25
N PHE A 145 14.04 -22.61 -4.42
CA PHE A 145 13.25 -23.07 -3.26
C PHE A 145 11.76 -22.76 -3.46
N GLU A 146 11.13 -23.33 -4.48
CA GLU A 146 9.74 -23.01 -4.86
C GLU A 146 8.73 -23.36 -3.78
N PHE A 147 8.85 -24.56 -3.19
CA PHE A 147 7.92 -25.02 -2.16
C PHE A 147 7.99 -24.16 -0.89
N GLU A 148 9.21 -23.89 -0.41
CA GLU A 148 9.45 -23.07 0.79
C GLU A 148 8.95 -21.62 0.59
N ARG A 149 9.05 -21.10 -0.62
CA ARG A 149 8.54 -19.76 -0.98
C ARG A 149 7.02 -19.72 -0.92
N ILE A 150 6.34 -20.70 -1.53
CA ILE A 150 4.87 -20.77 -1.48
C ILE A 150 4.40 -20.92 -0.03
N PHE A 151 5.00 -21.84 0.72
CA PHE A 151 4.66 -22.08 2.12
C PHE A 151 4.87 -20.82 2.98
N SER A 152 6.02 -20.17 2.87
CA SER A 152 6.34 -18.91 3.58
C SER A 152 5.39 -17.78 3.16
N GLY A 153 5.07 -17.66 1.88
CA GLY A 153 4.13 -16.67 1.38
C GLY A 153 2.72 -16.86 1.93
N VAL A 154 2.21 -18.07 1.92
CA VAL A 154 0.89 -18.40 2.51
C VAL A 154 0.87 -18.12 4.02
N LEU A 155 1.93 -18.49 4.73
CA LEU A 155 2.06 -18.22 6.17
C LEU A 155 2.07 -16.71 6.46
N LEU A 156 2.78 -15.92 5.68
CA LEU A 156 2.80 -14.47 5.80
C LEU A 156 1.43 -13.85 5.55
N ILE A 157 0.68 -14.35 4.55
CA ILE A 157 -0.69 -13.89 4.29
C ILE A 157 -1.58 -14.18 5.49
N LEU A 158 -1.53 -15.40 6.04
CA LEU A 158 -2.33 -15.78 7.21
C LEU A 158 -1.99 -14.93 8.44
N LEU A 159 -0.70 -14.73 8.73
CA LEU A 159 -0.26 -13.86 9.82
C LEU A 159 -0.68 -12.41 9.62
N GLY A 160 -0.60 -11.90 8.42
CA GLY A 160 -1.04 -10.55 8.09
C GLY A 160 -2.55 -10.36 8.26
N LEU A 161 -3.35 -11.31 7.82
CA LEU A 161 -4.82 -11.28 8.00
C LEU A 161 -5.22 -11.40 9.47
N THR A 162 -4.59 -12.30 10.22
CA THR A 162 -4.86 -12.44 11.66
C THR A 162 -4.49 -11.19 12.45
N SER A 163 -3.35 -10.57 12.15
CA SER A 163 -2.95 -9.27 12.72
C SER A 163 -4.00 -8.19 12.45
N ALA A 164 -4.45 -8.07 11.19
CA ALA A 164 -5.47 -7.08 10.83
C ALA A 164 -6.83 -7.32 11.53
N LEU A 165 -7.19 -8.57 11.77
CA LEU A 165 -8.42 -8.91 12.50
C LEU A 165 -8.31 -8.57 13.99
N LEU A 166 -7.14 -8.77 14.60
CA LEU A 166 -6.91 -8.44 16.02
C LEU A 166 -6.92 -6.91 16.23
N GLU A 167 -6.31 -6.14 15.34
CA GLU A 167 -6.32 -4.67 15.41
C GLU A 167 -7.72 -4.06 15.26
N ARG A 168 -8.64 -4.73 14.58
CA ARG A 168 -10.05 -4.28 14.46
C ARG A 168 -10.88 -4.45 15.73
N LYS A 169 -10.48 -5.35 16.62
CA LYS A 169 -11.21 -5.62 17.86
C LYS A 169 -10.87 -4.67 19.00
N ASN A 170 -9.73 -3.99 18.90
CA ASN A 170 -9.28 -2.97 19.86
C ASN A 170 -9.58 -1.54 19.31
#